data_2edcdcc23cb0678e33f4afb01406bcc2
#
_entry.id   2edcdcc23cb0678e33f4afb01406bcc2
#
_cell.length_a   1.000
_cell.length_b   1.000
_cell.length_c   1.000
_cell.angle_alpha   90.00
_cell.angle_beta   90.00
_cell.angle_gamma   90.00
#
_symmetry.space_group_name_H-M   'P 1'
#
loop_
_entity.id
_entity.type
_entity.pdbx_description
1 polymer ?
#
loop_
_entity_poly.entity_id
_entity_poly.type
_entity_poly.pdbx_seq_one_letter_code
_entity_poly.pdbx_strand_id
1 'polypeptide(L)'
;MLPEWPEGTVTVLSTGAGAPHAIPVSAAIRRGPRELALALALPRESLVRLREDPRCAVTVLARGVAITVHGRGVVERELERIAVVRVDVDSIQDHSSPRFEVDAGVQWHWTSDEAAQGDAETRSALGGRDDD
;
A
#
# COMPACT_ATOMS: atom_id res chain seq x y z
N MET A 1 0.69 -12.82 -10.26
CA MET A 1 0.93 -12.92 -8.79
C MET A 1 1.81 -11.79 -8.31
N LEU A 2 1.51 -11.25 -7.15
CA LEU A 2 2.30 -10.16 -6.58
C LEU A 2 3.74 -10.59 -6.30
N PRO A 3 4.74 -9.77 -6.68
CA PRO A 3 6.11 -9.97 -6.21
C PRO A 3 6.25 -9.51 -4.76
N GLU A 4 7.37 -9.80 -4.16
CA GLU A 4 7.72 -9.23 -2.86
C GLU A 4 8.47 -7.91 -3.07
N TRP A 5 8.37 -7.02 -2.08
CA TRP A 5 9.12 -5.77 -2.06
C TRP A 5 9.66 -5.50 -0.66
N PRO A 6 10.76 -4.75 -0.55
CA PRO A 6 11.36 -4.45 0.74
C PRO A 6 10.44 -3.66 1.66
N GLU A 7 10.58 -3.89 2.95
CA GLU A 7 9.91 -3.10 3.97
C GLU A 7 10.23 -1.61 3.78
N GLY A 8 9.24 -0.77 3.92
CA GLY A 8 9.42 0.67 3.75
C GLY A 8 9.35 1.16 2.33
N THR A 9 9.09 0.28 1.36
CA THR A 9 8.87 0.71 -0.02
C THR A 9 7.71 1.69 -0.08
N VAL A 10 7.94 2.86 -0.67
CA VAL A 10 6.88 3.85 -0.88
C VAL A 10 6.07 3.41 -2.10
N THR A 11 4.80 3.14 -1.88
CA THR A 11 3.84 2.84 -2.94
C THR A 11 2.99 4.07 -3.20
N VAL A 12 2.25 4.08 -4.31
CA VAL A 12 1.28 5.15 -4.59
C VAL A 12 -0.10 4.52 -4.70
N LEU A 13 -0.99 4.95 -3.81
CA LEU A 13 -2.39 4.53 -3.84
C LEU A 13 -3.20 5.55 -4.64
N SER A 14 -3.87 5.07 -5.68
CA SER A 14 -4.78 5.87 -6.50
C SER A 14 -6.20 5.36 -6.30
N THR A 15 -7.13 6.28 -6.06
CA THR A 15 -8.53 5.94 -5.82
C THR A 15 -9.41 6.43 -6.96
N GLY A 16 -10.52 5.72 -7.21
CA GLY A 16 -11.36 5.95 -8.37
C GLY A 16 -12.59 6.83 -8.14
N ALA A 17 -12.89 7.22 -6.91
CA ALA A 17 -14.06 8.03 -6.62
C ALA A 17 -13.81 9.50 -6.96
N GLY A 18 -14.67 10.10 -7.80
CA GLY A 18 -14.60 11.52 -8.14
C GLY A 18 -13.36 11.89 -8.96
N ALA A 19 -12.76 13.05 -8.68
CA ALA A 19 -11.56 13.51 -9.37
C ALA A 19 -10.37 12.57 -9.06
N PRO A 20 -9.40 12.45 -9.98
CA PRO A 20 -8.22 11.64 -9.71
C PRO A 20 -7.54 12.04 -8.42
N HIS A 21 -7.16 11.03 -7.62
CA HIS A 21 -6.54 11.25 -6.32
C HIS A 21 -5.51 10.16 -6.08
N ALA A 22 -4.31 10.56 -5.73
CA ALA A 22 -3.21 9.63 -5.48
C ALA A 22 -2.36 10.12 -4.31
N ILE A 23 -1.94 9.20 -3.45
CA ILE A 23 -1.11 9.51 -2.29
C ILE A 23 0.02 8.49 -2.15
N PRO A 24 1.17 8.91 -1.61
CA PRO A 24 2.21 7.95 -1.24
C PRO A 24 1.83 7.20 0.03
N VAL A 25 2.13 5.92 0.07
CA VAL A 25 1.91 5.05 1.24
C VAL A 25 3.15 4.20 1.44
N SER A 26 3.82 4.35 2.59
CA SER A 26 5.02 3.59 2.91
C SER A 26 4.73 2.32 3.70
N ALA A 27 3.58 2.24 4.34
CA ALA A 27 3.18 1.07 5.10
C ALA A 27 2.24 0.21 4.25
N ALA A 28 2.82 -0.54 3.31
CA ALA A 28 2.11 -1.46 2.44
C ALA A 28 2.88 -2.77 2.38
N ILE A 29 2.21 -3.87 2.66
CA ILE A 29 2.84 -5.19 2.69
C ILE A 29 2.09 -6.17 1.78
N ARG A 30 2.86 -7.13 1.24
CA ARG A 30 2.29 -8.26 0.52
C ARG A 30 1.79 -9.28 1.56
N ARG A 31 0.55 -9.69 1.48
CA ARG A 31 0.02 -10.76 2.34
C ARG A 31 -0.07 -12.09 1.61
N GLY A 32 -0.10 -12.07 0.30
CA GLY A 32 -0.21 -13.29 -0.49
C GLY A 32 -0.09 -12.97 -1.97
N PRO A 33 -0.26 -13.97 -2.86
CA PRO A 33 -0.07 -13.76 -4.30
C PRO A 33 -1.09 -12.80 -4.91
N ARG A 34 -2.24 -12.58 -4.28
CA ARG A 34 -3.30 -11.71 -4.79
C ARG A 34 -3.88 -10.80 -3.72
N GLU A 35 -3.12 -10.53 -2.68
CA GLU A 35 -3.59 -9.68 -1.59
C GLU A 35 -2.45 -8.86 -1.02
N LEU A 36 -2.72 -7.58 -0.80
CA LEU A 36 -1.82 -6.71 -0.04
C LEU A 36 -2.62 -5.95 1.01
N ALA A 37 -1.93 -5.42 1.99
CA ALA A 37 -2.54 -4.59 3.02
C ALA A 37 -1.76 -3.30 3.17
N LEU A 38 -2.48 -2.21 3.39
CA LEU A 38 -1.86 -0.92 3.63
C LEU A 38 -2.54 -0.20 4.78
N ALA A 39 -1.81 0.73 5.38
CA ALA A 39 -2.30 1.53 6.49
C ALA A 39 -2.60 2.94 6.01
N LEU A 40 -3.79 3.43 6.32
CA LEU A 40 -4.18 4.81 6.05
C LEU A 40 -4.55 5.49 7.36
N ALA A 41 -4.03 6.69 7.58
CA ALA A 41 -4.44 7.49 8.73
C ALA A 41 -5.94 7.77 8.65
N LEU A 42 -6.64 7.70 9.78
CA LEU A 42 -8.11 7.81 9.81
C LEU A 42 -8.65 9.07 9.12
N PRO A 43 -8.02 10.26 9.25
CA PRO A 43 -8.56 11.46 8.58
C PRO A 43 -8.22 11.57 7.08
N ARG A 44 -7.56 10.58 6.49
CA ARG A 44 -7.20 10.63 5.06
C ARG A 44 -8.42 10.60 4.16
N GLU A 45 -8.41 11.48 3.15
CA GLU A 45 -9.46 11.52 2.14
C GLU A 45 -9.54 10.20 1.35
N SER A 46 -8.40 9.53 1.14
CA SER A 46 -8.37 8.25 0.44
C SER A 46 -9.27 7.21 1.10
N LEU A 47 -9.37 7.24 2.43
CA LEU A 47 -10.23 6.30 3.16
C LEU A 47 -11.71 6.55 2.85
N VAL A 48 -12.12 7.83 2.81
CA VAL A 48 -13.48 8.21 2.43
C VAL A 48 -13.77 7.75 1.00
N ARG A 49 -12.83 7.97 0.09
CA ARG A 49 -12.98 7.60 -1.32
C ARG A 49 -13.12 6.10 -1.51
N LEU A 50 -12.34 5.30 -0.79
CA LEU A 50 -12.42 3.84 -0.88
C LEU A 50 -13.77 3.31 -0.38
N ARG A 51 -14.37 3.99 0.60
CA ARG A 51 -15.70 3.60 1.09
C ARG A 51 -16.79 3.92 0.09
N GLU A 52 -16.62 4.98 -0.70
CA GLU A 52 -17.56 5.34 -1.77
C GLU A 52 -17.40 4.45 -2.99
N ASP A 53 -16.15 4.13 -3.37
CA ASP A 53 -15.82 3.30 -4.52
C ASP A 53 -14.56 2.51 -4.17
N PRO A 54 -14.68 1.19 -4.00
CA PRO A 54 -13.53 0.37 -3.58
C PRO A 54 -12.46 0.19 -4.64
N ARG A 55 -12.73 0.54 -5.90
CA ARG A 55 -11.73 0.38 -6.96
C ARG A 55 -10.53 1.26 -6.69
N CYS A 56 -9.35 0.67 -6.81
CA CYS A 56 -8.11 1.38 -6.56
C CYS A 56 -6.98 0.79 -7.37
N ALA A 57 -5.88 1.53 -7.42
CA ALA A 57 -4.64 1.05 -8.02
C ALA A 57 -3.50 1.35 -7.04
N VAL A 58 -2.57 0.41 -6.94
CA VAL A 58 -1.38 0.59 -6.10
C VAL A 58 -0.16 0.42 -7.01
N THR A 59 0.61 1.47 -7.14
CA THR A 59 1.84 1.44 -7.93
C THR A 59 3.01 1.18 -6.99
N VAL A 60 3.82 0.18 -7.32
CA VAL A 60 4.98 -0.23 -6.52
C VAL A 60 6.23 -0.10 -7.36
N LEU A 61 7.17 0.71 -6.88
CA LEU A 61 8.49 0.89 -7.49
C LEU A 61 9.54 0.52 -6.45
N ALA A 62 10.21 -0.58 -6.68
CA ALA A 62 11.27 -1.08 -5.81
C ALA A 62 12.32 -1.75 -6.70
N ARG A 63 13.43 -2.18 -6.12
CA ARG A 63 14.50 -2.83 -6.89
C ARG A 63 13.93 -4.01 -7.67
N GLY A 64 14.05 -3.93 -8.99
CA GLY A 64 13.56 -4.97 -9.88
C GLY A 64 12.03 -5.07 -9.98
N VAL A 65 11.30 -4.10 -9.41
CA VAL A 65 9.83 -4.12 -9.39
C VAL A 65 9.29 -2.79 -9.92
N ALA A 66 8.45 -2.87 -10.95
CA ALA A 66 7.73 -1.71 -11.48
C ALA A 66 6.36 -2.21 -11.92
N ILE A 67 5.40 -2.16 -11.00
CA ILE A 67 4.06 -2.70 -11.24
C ILE A 67 2.97 -1.72 -10.81
N THR A 68 1.80 -1.86 -11.42
CA THR A 68 0.57 -1.27 -10.92
C THR A 68 -0.42 -2.40 -10.66
N VAL A 69 -0.88 -2.47 -9.42
CA VAL A 69 -1.89 -3.42 -9.00
C VAL A 69 -3.26 -2.76 -9.12
N HIS A 70 -4.16 -3.37 -9.85
CA HIS A 70 -5.56 -2.93 -9.93
C HIS A 70 -6.39 -3.85 -9.07
N GLY A 71 -7.19 -3.29 -8.19
CA GLY A 71 -7.98 -4.11 -7.28
C GLY A 71 -9.04 -3.33 -6.53
N ARG A 72 -9.46 -3.91 -5.42
CA ARG A 72 -10.51 -3.34 -4.56
C ARG A 72 -9.99 -3.23 -3.15
N GLY A 73 -10.09 -2.03 -2.58
CA GLY A 73 -9.69 -1.75 -1.21
C GLY A 73 -10.86 -1.89 -0.26
N VAL A 74 -10.69 -2.71 0.76
CA VAL A 74 -11.71 -2.95 1.78
C VAL A 74 -11.13 -2.57 3.14
N VAL A 75 -11.82 -1.72 3.87
CA VAL A 75 -11.42 -1.39 5.23
C VAL A 75 -11.66 -2.61 6.09
N GLU A 76 -10.57 -3.28 6.47
CA GLU A 76 -10.63 -4.52 7.22
C GLU A 76 -10.88 -4.26 8.70
N ARG A 77 -10.25 -3.24 9.24
CA ARG A 77 -10.47 -2.81 10.62
C ARG A 77 -9.91 -1.41 10.84
N GLU A 78 -10.45 -0.74 11.85
CA GLU A 78 -9.94 0.54 12.30
C GLU A 78 -9.28 0.38 13.65
N LEU A 79 -8.10 0.97 13.79
CA LEU A 79 -7.37 1.04 15.05
C LEU A 79 -7.46 2.47 15.57
N GLU A 80 -6.69 2.80 16.59
CA GLU A 80 -6.77 4.12 17.21
C GLU A 80 -6.51 5.28 16.25
N ARG A 81 -5.51 5.12 15.36
CA ARG A 81 -5.07 6.21 14.47
C ARG A 81 -5.09 5.86 13.00
N ILE A 82 -5.19 4.58 12.68
CA ILE A 82 -5.11 4.12 11.30
C ILE A 82 -6.23 3.13 10.99
N ALA A 83 -6.53 3.01 9.72
CA ALA A 83 -7.32 1.91 9.19
C ALA A 83 -6.41 0.93 8.46
N VAL A 84 -6.66 -0.35 8.64
CA VAL A 84 -6.01 -1.41 7.87
C VAL A 84 -6.89 -1.66 6.65
N VAL A 85 -6.34 -1.44 5.48
CA VAL A 85 -7.05 -1.63 4.21
C VAL A 85 -6.47 -2.85 3.51
N ARG A 86 -7.32 -3.84 3.26
CA ARG A 86 -6.96 -4.99 2.44
C ARG A 86 -7.25 -4.66 0.99
N VAL A 87 -6.28 -4.89 0.12
CA VAL A 87 -6.49 -4.75 -1.33
C VAL A 87 -6.53 -6.14 -1.94
N ASP A 88 -7.69 -6.48 -2.48
CA ASP A 88 -7.88 -7.72 -3.23
C ASP A 88 -7.52 -7.45 -4.69
N VAL A 89 -6.57 -8.21 -5.22
CA VAL A 89 -5.98 -7.95 -6.53
C VAL A 89 -6.83 -8.53 -7.64
N ASP A 90 -7.27 -7.68 -8.57
CA ASP A 90 -7.96 -8.10 -9.79
C ASP A 90 -6.95 -8.39 -10.91
N SER A 91 -5.99 -7.48 -11.12
CA SER A 91 -4.98 -7.63 -12.15
C SER A 91 -3.70 -6.90 -11.78
N ILE A 92 -2.60 -7.30 -12.39
CA ILE A 92 -1.29 -6.68 -12.19
C ILE A 92 -0.75 -6.28 -13.54
N GLN A 93 -0.39 -5.00 -13.67
CA GLN A 93 0.26 -4.48 -14.84
C GLN A 93 1.75 -4.38 -14.55
N ASP A 94 2.56 -5.12 -15.30
CA ASP A 94 4.01 -5.10 -15.16
C ASP A 94 4.57 -4.07 -16.14
N HIS A 95 5.26 -3.06 -15.62
CA HIS A 95 5.86 -1.99 -16.43
C HIS A 95 7.30 -2.28 -16.78
N SER A 96 7.83 -3.43 -16.38
CA SER A 96 9.22 -3.81 -16.67
C SER A 96 9.49 -3.83 -18.16
N SER A 97 10.69 -3.45 -18.54
CA SER A 97 11.12 -3.40 -19.94
C SER A 97 12.59 -3.82 -20.00
N PRO A 98 13.03 -4.47 -21.11
CA PRO A 98 14.46 -4.74 -21.28
C PRO A 98 15.31 -3.46 -21.39
N ARG A 99 14.66 -2.31 -21.54
CA ARG A 99 15.34 -1.03 -21.74
C ARG A 99 15.71 -0.32 -20.45
N PHE A 100 15.13 -0.74 -19.31
CA PHE A 100 15.44 -0.12 -18.03
C PHE A 100 15.28 -1.13 -16.91
N GLU A 101 15.89 -0.81 -15.79
CA GLU A 101 15.76 -1.58 -14.57
C GLU A 101 15.65 -0.59 -13.41
N VAL A 102 14.72 -0.84 -12.49
CA VAL A 102 14.59 -0.01 -11.30
C VAL A 102 15.66 -0.44 -10.30
N ASP A 103 16.57 0.45 -9.97
CA ASP A 103 17.68 0.15 -9.04
C ASP A 103 17.22 0.16 -7.59
N ALA A 104 16.33 1.08 -7.25
CA ALA A 104 15.84 1.23 -5.88
C ALA A 104 14.53 2.00 -5.89
N GLY A 105 13.75 1.86 -4.83
CA GLY A 105 12.62 2.73 -4.58
C GLY A 105 13.06 4.05 -3.96
N VAL A 106 12.10 4.79 -3.40
CA VAL A 106 12.36 6.06 -2.73
C VAL A 106 13.22 5.82 -1.50
N GLN A 107 14.25 6.64 -1.34
CA GLN A 107 15.12 6.60 -0.17
C GLN A 107 14.59 7.56 0.88
N TRP A 108 14.42 7.07 2.10
CA TRP A 108 13.91 7.87 3.21
C TRP A 108 14.25 7.20 4.54
N HIS A 109 14.10 7.97 5.63
CA HIS A 109 14.31 7.45 6.98
C HIS A 109 13.45 8.22 7.96
N TRP A 110 13.11 7.60 9.08
CA TRP A 110 12.41 8.28 10.16
C TRP A 110 13.35 9.24 10.87
N THR A 111 12.85 10.41 11.26
CA THR A 111 13.66 11.43 11.89
C THR A 111 13.74 11.30 13.41
N SER A 112 13.05 10.32 13.98
CA SER A 112 13.09 10.03 15.42
C SER A 112 12.84 8.56 15.68
N ASP A 113 13.33 8.07 16.83
CA ASP A 113 13.08 6.70 17.26
C ASP A 113 11.59 6.49 17.55
N GLU A 114 10.90 7.52 18.07
CA GLU A 114 9.48 7.46 18.33
C GLU A 114 8.68 7.22 17.04
N ALA A 115 9.02 7.94 15.97
CA ALA A 115 8.36 7.76 14.68
C ALA A 115 8.64 6.37 14.11
N ALA A 116 9.86 5.88 14.22
CA ALA A 116 10.23 4.54 13.76
C ALA A 116 9.46 3.46 14.53
N GLN A 117 9.32 3.64 15.85
CA GLN A 117 8.57 2.70 16.69
C GLN A 117 7.08 2.67 16.31
N GLY A 118 6.49 3.85 16.05
CA GLY A 118 5.11 3.94 15.58
C GLY A 118 4.91 3.21 14.27
N ASP A 119 5.86 3.32 13.34
CA ASP A 119 5.80 2.60 12.07
C ASP A 119 5.89 1.09 12.27
N ALA A 120 6.78 0.64 13.17
CA ALA A 120 6.91 -0.79 13.47
C ALA A 120 5.60 -1.36 14.02
N GLU A 121 4.92 -0.64 14.88
CA GLU A 121 3.62 -1.05 15.43
C GLU A 121 2.57 -1.11 14.32
N THR A 122 2.55 -0.11 13.43
CA THR A 122 1.64 -0.09 12.28
C THR A 122 1.87 -1.29 11.38
N ARG A 123 3.11 -1.60 11.04
CA ARG A 123 3.44 -2.74 10.18
C ARG A 123 3.05 -4.07 10.81
N SER A 124 3.24 -4.18 12.12
CA SER A 124 2.82 -5.37 12.85
C SER A 124 1.30 -5.58 12.73
N ALA A 125 0.55 -4.49 12.80
CA ALA A 125 -0.90 -4.56 12.64
C ALA A 125 -1.33 -5.00 11.23
N LEU A 126 -0.56 -4.62 10.20
CA LEU A 126 -0.86 -5.03 8.83
C LEU A 126 -0.69 -6.53 8.60
N GLY A 127 0.25 -7.16 9.31
CA GLY A 127 0.49 -8.58 9.19
C GLY A 127 -0.58 -9.42 9.85
N GLY A 128 -1.31 -8.87 10.82
CA GLY A 128 -2.39 -9.56 11.50
C GLY A 128 -3.68 -9.52 10.70
N ARG A 129 -4.50 -10.55 10.89
CA ARG A 129 -5.86 -10.61 10.29
C ARG A 129 -6.89 -10.52 11.39
N ASP A 130 -8.12 -10.14 11.02
CA ASP A 130 -9.20 -10.02 11.99
C ASP A 130 -9.51 -11.33 12.72
N ASP A 131 -9.25 -12.46 12.08
CA ASP A 131 -9.50 -13.79 12.62
C ASP A 131 -8.30 -14.42 13.32
N ASP A 132 -7.22 -13.67 13.49
CA ASP A 132 -5.99 -14.16 14.14
C ASP A 132 -6.03 -14.01 15.67
#